data_75af7f5b923fa0dce37aff7325ed525a
#
_entry.id   75af7f5b923fa0dce37aff7325ed525a
#
_cell.length_a   1.000
_cell.length_b   1.000
_cell.length_c   1.000
_cell.angle_alpha   90.00
_cell.angle_beta   90.00
_cell.angle_gamma   90.00
#
_symmetry.space_group_name_H-M   'P 1'
#
loop_
_entity.id
_entity.type
_entity.pdbx_description
1 polymer ?
#
loop_
_entity_poly.entity_id
_entity_poly.type
_entity_poly.pdbx_seq_one_letter_code
_entity_poly.pdbx_strand_id
1 'polypeptide(L)'
;MEYPVDLRHNVVNNTQIIIMLQSIPFDQTAAYKRLKTHYKTISKSHLRDLFEQDPNRFKKFSIRFGDILLDYSKNRINGRTKSYLIQLAEEVGLADAIEKMFNGDKINATENRSVLHIALRNRANTPIFSDGKDVMPEVNAVLEKMKEFSNKIRSGEWKGYTGKAITDVVNIGIGGSDLGPVMVTEALKRYAKKGLNVHFVSNVDGTHIVETLKDLNPETTLFLIASKTFTTQETMANAHTARQWFLASAQDEEAIKKHFVALSTNQAEVVKFGIDPNNMFVFWDWVGGRYSLWSAIGLSIAIYIGFSNFEQLLAGAHEADNHFRTTKFDKNIPVILGLLGVWYNNFFGAETHAILPYDQYLHRFAAYFQQGDMESNGKYVGRDGKPVDYQTGPIIWGEPGTNGQHAFYQLIHQGTKLIPADFIAPAISHNPVGEHHTLLLSNFFAQTEALMNGKTADEVRAELSNSGKSAEEIEALVPFKVFEGNRPTNSILIKKITPKTLGTLIALYEHKIFVQGIIWNIFSFDQWGVELGKQLANKIYPELKSDAPINSHDASTNGLINQYKRWR
;
A
#
# COMPACT_ATOMS: atom_id res chain seq x y z
N MET A 1 17.73 51.97 -30.89
CA MET A 1 17.42 50.98 -31.95
C MET A 1 16.84 49.77 -31.26
N GLU A 2 15.52 49.71 -31.25
CA GLU A 2 14.76 48.61 -30.71
C GLU A 2 14.71 47.50 -31.75
N TYR A 3 14.96 46.25 -31.35
CA TYR A 3 14.61 45.07 -32.13
C TYR A 3 13.43 44.40 -31.47
N PRO A 4 12.30 44.19 -32.17
CA PRO A 4 11.15 43.45 -31.63
C PRO A 4 11.45 41.96 -31.67
N VAL A 5 11.33 41.29 -30.53
CA VAL A 5 11.32 39.82 -30.43
C VAL A 5 9.94 39.34 -30.87
N ASP A 6 9.88 38.66 -32.00
CA ASP A 6 8.67 38.01 -32.54
C ASP A 6 8.38 36.74 -31.75
N LEU A 7 7.35 36.82 -30.89
CA LEU A 7 6.82 35.72 -30.06
C LEU A 7 5.67 35.02 -30.78
N ARG A 8 5.89 34.47 -31.96
CA ARG A 8 4.89 33.62 -32.61
C ARG A 8 5.53 32.42 -33.28
N HIS A 9 5.70 31.33 -32.53
CA HIS A 9 5.60 29.94 -32.99
C HIS A 9 5.76 28.99 -31.82
N ASN A 10 4.82 29.02 -30.87
CA ASN A 10 4.53 27.87 -30.05
C ASN A 10 3.47 27.04 -30.78
N VAL A 11 3.92 26.09 -31.57
CA VAL A 11 3.08 24.96 -32.00
C VAL A 11 2.77 24.17 -30.74
N VAL A 12 1.64 24.48 -30.12
CA VAL A 12 1.02 23.59 -29.13
C VAL A 12 0.61 22.34 -29.89
N ASN A 13 1.45 21.31 -29.86
CA ASN A 13 1.01 19.97 -30.21
C ASN A 13 -0.13 19.61 -29.26
N ASN A 14 -1.36 19.76 -29.74
CA ASN A 14 -2.56 19.24 -29.10
C ASN A 14 -2.50 17.70 -29.14
N THR A 15 -1.68 17.10 -28.28
CA THR A 15 -1.79 15.68 -28.00
C THR A 15 -3.05 15.52 -27.16
N GLN A 16 -4.19 15.29 -27.82
CA GLN A 16 -5.41 14.89 -27.13
C GLN A 16 -5.08 13.64 -26.31
N ILE A 17 -5.13 13.78 -25.00
CA ILE A 17 -5.07 12.62 -24.09
C ILE A 17 -6.27 11.76 -24.45
N ILE A 18 -6.04 10.59 -25.04
CA ILE A 18 -7.12 9.63 -25.32
C ILE A 18 -7.55 9.07 -23.96
N ILE A 19 -8.66 9.59 -23.45
CA ILE A 19 -9.24 9.13 -22.18
C ILE A 19 -9.93 7.80 -22.45
N MET A 20 -9.26 6.69 -22.11
CA MET A 20 -9.80 5.34 -22.26
C MET A 20 -10.91 5.04 -21.24
N LEU A 21 -10.85 5.64 -20.04
CA LEU A 21 -11.88 5.50 -19.01
C LEU A 21 -12.97 6.56 -19.17
N GLN A 22 -14.21 6.18 -18.92
CA GLN A 22 -15.31 7.15 -18.88
C GLN A 22 -15.06 8.18 -17.76
N SER A 23 -15.32 9.45 -18.04
CA SER A 23 -15.24 10.52 -17.04
C SER A 23 -16.66 10.88 -16.58
N ILE A 24 -17.09 10.23 -15.50
CA ILE A 24 -18.42 10.45 -14.91
C ILE A 24 -18.21 10.93 -13.48
N PRO A 25 -18.45 12.21 -13.18
CA PRO A 25 -18.43 12.71 -11.81
C PRO A 25 -19.50 11.99 -10.98
N PHE A 26 -19.09 11.33 -9.90
CA PHE A 26 -19.99 10.46 -9.15
C PHE A 26 -21.11 11.23 -8.45
N ASP A 27 -20.85 12.46 -8.07
CA ASP A 27 -21.81 13.38 -7.43
C ASP A 27 -22.95 13.83 -8.34
N GLN A 28 -22.81 13.65 -9.67
CA GLN A 28 -23.84 13.94 -10.65
C GLN A 28 -24.76 12.74 -10.93
N THR A 29 -24.37 11.55 -10.47
CA THR A 29 -25.13 10.31 -10.69
C THR A 29 -26.48 10.30 -9.96
N ALA A 30 -27.44 9.52 -10.46
CA ALA A 30 -28.73 9.35 -9.78
C ALA A 30 -28.57 8.59 -8.45
N ALA A 31 -27.66 7.62 -8.42
CA ALA A 31 -27.32 6.87 -7.22
C ALA A 31 -26.76 7.77 -6.10
N TYR A 32 -25.88 8.72 -6.43
CA TYR A 32 -25.38 9.70 -5.46
C TYR A 32 -26.50 10.53 -4.85
N LYS A 33 -27.42 11.05 -5.67
CA LYS A 33 -28.56 11.84 -5.19
C LYS A 33 -29.45 11.03 -4.25
N ARG A 34 -29.67 9.74 -4.56
CA ARG A 34 -30.39 8.80 -3.69
C ARG A 34 -29.65 8.56 -2.38
N LEU A 35 -28.33 8.34 -2.44
CA LEU A 35 -27.48 8.17 -1.26
C LEU A 35 -27.48 9.41 -0.37
N LYS A 36 -27.35 10.61 -0.96
CA LYS A 36 -27.39 11.89 -0.22
C LYS A 36 -28.73 12.10 0.51
N THR A 37 -29.83 11.70 -0.11
CA THR A 37 -31.15 11.73 0.52
C THR A 37 -31.26 10.68 1.62
N HIS A 38 -30.81 9.46 1.34
CA HIS A 38 -30.83 8.35 2.30
C HIS A 38 -29.94 8.61 3.51
N TYR A 39 -28.79 9.26 3.33
CA TYR A 39 -27.87 9.65 4.39
C TYR A 39 -28.55 10.46 5.50
N LYS A 40 -29.46 11.38 5.15
CA LYS A 40 -30.18 12.21 6.14
C LYS A 40 -30.95 11.39 7.18
N THR A 41 -31.32 10.16 6.84
CA THR A 41 -32.03 9.24 7.73
C THR A 41 -31.07 8.26 8.40
N ILE A 42 -30.26 7.54 7.61
CA ILE A 42 -29.40 6.47 8.12
C ILE A 42 -28.29 7.00 9.05
N SER A 43 -27.84 8.23 8.83
CA SER A 43 -26.83 8.88 9.69
C SER A 43 -27.30 9.09 11.12
N LYS A 44 -28.60 9.07 11.38
CA LYS A 44 -29.20 9.18 12.72
C LYS A 44 -29.38 7.83 13.43
N SER A 45 -29.23 6.72 12.69
CA SER A 45 -29.38 5.38 13.25
C SER A 45 -28.15 4.96 14.03
N HIS A 46 -28.33 4.35 15.19
CA HIS A 46 -27.27 3.73 15.95
C HIS A 46 -27.07 2.27 15.50
N LEU A 47 -25.84 1.77 15.55
CA LEU A 47 -25.54 0.39 15.17
C LEU A 47 -26.24 -0.62 16.09
N ARG A 48 -26.41 -0.34 17.40
CA ARG A 48 -27.22 -1.17 18.32
C ARG A 48 -28.60 -1.41 17.73
N ASP A 49 -29.31 -0.34 17.36
CA ASP A 49 -30.67 -0.41 16.81
C ASP A 49 -30.71 -1.22 15.50
N LEU A 50 -29.71 -1.03 14.64
CA LEU A 50 -29.62 -1.77 13.39
C LEU A 50 -29.41 -3.28 13.59
N PHE A 51 -28.71 -3.68 14.67
CA PHE A 51 -28.56 -5.10 15.03
C PHE A 51 -29.78 -5.66 15.72
N GLU A 52 -30.45 -4.89 16.57
CA GLU A 52 -31.74 -5.29 17.17
C GLU A 52 -32.83 -5.52 16.12
N GLN A 53 -32.93 -4.61 15.15
CA GLN A 53 -33.92 -4.70 14.06
C GLN A 53 -33.62 -5.84 13.08
N ASP A 54 -32.37 -6.29 12.97
CA ASP A 54 -31.95 -7.32 12.02
C ASP A 54 -30.94 -8.31 12.62
N PRO A 55 -31.42 -9.36 13.31
CA PRO A 55 -30.55 -10.41 13.88
C PRO A 55 -29.71 -11.16 12.84
N ASN A 56 -30.07 -11.07 11.57
CA ASN A 56 -29.36 -11.72 10.47
C ASN A 56 -28.29 -10.79 9.80
N ARG A 57 -27.94 -9.66 10.44
CA ARG A 57 -27.00 -8.70 9.85
C ARG A 57 -25.68 -9.33 9.45
N PHE A 58 -25.07 -10.13 10.31
CA PHE A 58 -23.84 -10.83 9.97
C PHE A 58 -23.97 -11.64 8.67
N LYS A 59 -25.03 -12.44 8.52
CA LYS A 59 -25.28 -13.25 7.32
C LYS A 59 -25.49 -12.40 6.06
N LYS A 60 -26.13 -11.22 6.19
CA LYS A 60 -26.43 -10.31 5.07
C LYS A 60 -25.23 -9.48 4.64
N PHE A 61 -24.37 -9.13 5.59
CA PHE A 61 -23.24 -8.22 5.41
C PHE A 61 -21.89 -8.91 5.72
N SER A 62 -21.75 -10.17 5.29
CA SER A 62 -20.49 -10.87 5.25
C SER A 62 -20.27 -11.54 3.91
N ILE A 63 -19.00 -11.72 3.55
CA ILE A 63 -18.57 -12.39 2.32
C ILE A 63 -17.41 -13.31 2.68
N ARG A 64 -17.51 -14.58 2.30
CA ARG A 64 -16.40 -15.52 2.39
C ARG A 64 -15.80 -15.75 1.02
N PHE A 65 -14.47 -15.59 0.94
CA PHE A 65 -13.69 -15.90 -0.25
C PHE A 65 -12.48 -16.75 0.14
N GLY A 66 -12.49 -18.02 -0.23
CA GLY A 66 -11.46 -18.97 0.19
C GLY A 66 -11.32 -19.04 1.72
N ASP A 67 -10.12 -18.75 2.19
CA ASP A 67 -9.74 -18.70 3.60
C ASP A 67 -9.86 -17.30 4.23
N ILE A 68 -10.54 -16.38 3.58
CA ILE A 68 -10.81 -15.02 4.07
C ILE A 68 -12.31 -14.82 4.27
N LEU A 69 -12.70 -14.30 5.42
CA LEU A 69 -14.04 -13.86 5.74
C LEU A 69 -14.03 -12.36 6.01
N LEU A 70 -14.73 -11.60 5.19
CA LEU A 70 -15.03 -10.19 5.44
C LEU A 70 -16.39 -10.09 6.14
N ASP A 71 -16.41 -9.57 7.35
CA ASP A 71 -17.61 -9.09 8.04
C ASP A 71 -17.64 -7.55 8.01
N TYR A 72 -18.61 -6.99 7.29
CA TYR A 72 -18.88 -5.55 7.24
C TYR A 72 -20.24 -5.19 7.85
N SER A 73 -20.78 -6.07 8.70
CA SER A 73 -22.07 -5.86 9.35
C SER A 73 -22.07 -4.71 10.35
N LYS A 74 -20.89 -4.40 10.94
CA LYS A 74 -20.71 -3.28 11.88
C LYS A 74 -20.46 -1.94 11.18
N ASN A 75 -21.15 -1.71 10.04
CA ASN A 75 -21.16 -0.46 9.30
C ASN A 75 -22.55 0.21 9.38
N ARG A 76 -22.58 1.53 9.32
CA ARG A 76 -23.80 2.35 9.35
C ARG A 76 -24.52 2.30 7.99
N ILE A 77 -24.97 1.10 7.64
CA ILE A 77 -25.65 0.77 6.38
C ILE A 77 -26.82 -0.17 6.64
N ASN A 78 -27.74 -0.21 5.68
CA ASN A 78 -28.78 -1.24 5.58
C ASN A 78 -28.86 -1.77 4.13
N GLY A 79 -29.82 -2.63 3.82
CA GLY A 79 -29.98 -3.20 2.48
C GLY A 79 -30.19 -2.14 1.39
N ARG A 80 -30.89 -1.03 1.69
CA ARG A 80 -31.09 0.09 0.78
C ARG A 80 -29.79 0.85 0.53
N THR A 81 -29.01 1.12 1.56
CA THR A 81 -27.68 1.74 1.43
C THR A 81 -26.80 0.92 0.50
N LYS A 82 -26.71 -0.41 0.76
CA LYS A 82 -25.95 -1.34 -0.09
C LYS A 82 -26.39 -1.29 -1.54
N SER A 83 -27.69 -1.33 -1.79
CA SER A 83 -28.24 -1.27 -3.16
C SER A 83 -27.86 0.02 -3.87
N TYR A 84 -27.94 1.17 -3.21
CA TYR A 84 -27.58 2.45 -3.82
C TYR A 84 -26.07 2.60 -4.05
N LEU A 85 -25.23 2.05 -3.17
CA LEU A 85 -23.78 2.02 -3.37
C LEU A 85 -23.40 1.16 -4.58
N ILE A 86 -24.07 0.02 -4.77
CA ILE A 86 -23.84 -0.83 -5.95
C ILE A 86 -24.28 -0.11 -7.22
N GLN A 87 -25.45 0.55 -7.21
CA GLN A 87 -25.90 1.36 -8.35
C GLN A 87 -24.93 2.50 -8.67
N LEU A 88 -24.28 3.09 -7.66
CA LEU A 88 -23.24 4.09 -7.87
C LEU A 88 -22.05 3.51 -8.66
N ALA A 89 -21.58 2.33 -8.28
CA ALA A 89 -20.50 1.64 -9.00
C ALA A 89 -20.88 1.31 -10.44
N GLU A 90 -22.14 0.93 -10.69
CA GLU A 90 -22.67 0.67 -12.02
C GLU A 90 -22.78 1.96 -12.85
N GLU A 91 -23.33 3.04 -12.27
CA GLU A 91 -23.53 4.32 -12.95
C GLU A 91 -22.21 5.02 -13.33
N VAL A 92 -21.11 4.82 -12.58
CA VAL A 92 -19.78 5.36 -12.93
C VAL A 92 -19.00 4.47 -13.90
N GLY A 93 -19.57 3.36 -14.38
CA GLY A 93 -18.96 2.49 -15.37
C GLY A 93 -17.84 1.59 -14.82
N LEU A 94 -17.92 1.18 -13.53
CA LEU A 94 -16.87 0.37 -12.91
C LEU A 94 -16.61 -0.96 -13.65
N ALA A 95 -17.65 -1.62 -14.17
CA ALA A 95 -17.49 -2.89 -14.90
C ALA A 95 -16.64 -2.72 -16.17
N ASP A 96 -16.88 -1.66 -16.95
CA ASP A 96 -16.09 -1.32 -18.13
C ASP A 96 -14.65 -0.99 -17.76
N ALA A 97 -14.43 -0.24 -16.67
CA ALA A 97 -13.10 0.10 -16.19
C ALA A 97 -12.30 -1.14 -15.75
N ILE A 98 -12.94 -2.11 -15.10
CA ILE A 98 -12.32 -3.41 -14.76
C ILE A 98 -11.87 -4.12 -16.04
N GLU A 99 -12.75 -4.30 -17.01
CA GLU A 99 -12.39 -4.97 -18.26
C GLU A 99 -11.26 -4.26 -19.00
N LYS A 100 -11.26 -2.94 -19.06
CA LYS A 100 -10.17 -2.16 -19.67
C LYS A 100 -8.83 -2.39 -18.99
N MET A 101 -8.80 -2.45 -17.65
CA MET A 101 -7.56 -2.80 -16.93
C MET A 101 -7.07 -4.20 -17.32
N PHE A 102 -7.95 -5.20 -17.32
CA PHE A 102 -7.57 -6.59 -17.63
C PHE A 102 -7.23 -6.83 -19.10
N ASN A 103 -7.76 -6.02 -20.01
CA ASN A 103 -7.45 -6.09 -21.43
C ASN A 103 -6.18 -5.33 -21.83
N GLY A 104 -5.57 -4.61 -20.90
CA GLY A 104 -4.33 -3.87 -21.14
C GLY A 104 -4.52 -2.51 -21.80
N ASP A 105 -5.72 -1.96 -21.72
CA ASP A 105 -5.97 -0.59 -22.17
C ASP A 105 -5.12 0.41 -21.38
N LYS A 106 -4.73 1.53 -22.01
CA LYS A 106 -3.89 2.56 -21.40
C LYS A 106 -4.67 3.42 -20.41
N ILE A 107 -5.16 2.80 -19.33
CA ILE A 107 -5.97 3.47 -18.31
C ILE A 107 -5.18 4.45 -17.44
N ASN A 108 -3.85 4.39 -17.44
CA ASN A 108 -2.98 5.46 -16.93
C ASN A 108 -2.73 6.48 -18.07
N ALA A 109 -3.76 7.25 -18.39
CA ALA A 109 -3.78 8.11 -19.57
C ALA A 109 -2.78 9.26 -19.50
N THR A 110 -2.49 9.82 -18.31
CA THR A 110 -1.55 10.92 -18.12
C THR A 110 -0.10 10.55 -18.42
N GLU A 111 0.25 9.27 -18.31
CA GLU A 111 1.56 8.71 -18.68
C GLU A 111 1.48 7.84 -19.95
N ASN A 112 0.31 7.70 -20.58
CA ASN A 112 0.05 6.87 -21.76
C ASN A 112 0.50 5.41 -21.60
N ARG A 113 0.15 4.78 -20.45
CA ARG A 113 0.57 3.43 -20.08
C ARG A 113 -0.59 2.52 -19.75
N SER A 114 -0.45 1.23 -20.06
CA SER A 114 -1.28 0.17 -19.49
C SER A 114 -0.99 0.01 -17.99
N VAL A 115 -1.87 -0.65 -17.26
CA VAL A 115 -1.72 -0.95 -15.84
C VAL A 115 -1.87 -2.45 -15.66
N LEU A 116 -0.77 -3.18 -15.68
CA LEU A 116 -0.76 -4.63 -15.82
C LEU A 116 -0.04 -5.37 -14.67
N HIS A 117 -0.06 -4.82 -13.44
CA HIS A 117 0.42 -5.59 -12.29
C HIS A 117 -0.30 -6.94 -12.13
N ILE A 118 -1.51 -7.08 -12.69
CA ILE A 118 -2.26 -8.35 -12.75
C ILE A 118 -1.58 -9.40 -13.64
N ALA A 119 -0.83 -9.00 -14.67
CA ALA A 119 -0.08 -9.92 -15.53
C ALA A 119 1.08 -10.59 -14.79
N LEU A 120 1.74 -9.87 -13.86
CA LEU A 120 2.85 -10.38 -13.06
C LEU A 120 2.46 -11.60 -12.20
N ARG A 121 1.19 -11.71 -11.87
CA ARG A 121 0.63 -12.75 -11.00
C ARG A 121 -0.37 -13.67 -11.70
N ASN A 122 -0.51 -13.54 -13.02
CA ASN A 122 -1.39 -14.39 -13.82
C ASN A 122 -0.84 -15.83 -13.86
N ARG A 123 -1.47 -16.73 -13.09
CA ARG A 123 -1.10 -18.15 -13.02
C ARG A 123 -1.86 -19.03 -14.00
N ALA A 124 -2.89 -18.49 -14.67
CA ALA A 124 -3.60 -19.19 -15.74
C ALA A 124 -2.82 -19.17 -17.07
N ASN A 125 -1.80 -18.33 -17.18
CA ASN A 125 -1.00 -18.10 -18.38
C ASN A 125 -1.84 -17.73 -19.62
N THR A 126 -3.01 -17.13 -19.40
CA THR A 126 -3.82 -16.56 -20.49
C THR A 126 -3.09 -15.35 -21.07
N PRO A 127 -3.10 -15.15 -22.40
CA PRO A 127 -2.47 -13.97 -23.01
C PRO A 127 -3.02 -12.67 -22.43
N ILE A 128 -2.12 -11.72 -22.14
CA ILE A 128 -2.43 -10.35 -21.74
C ILE A 128 -1.64 -9.41 -22.63
N PHE A 129 -2.31 -8.44 -23.23
CA PHE A 129 -1.70 -7.59 -24.25
C PHE A 129 -1.40 -6.18 -23.73
N SER A 130 -0.24 -5.63 -24.13
CA SER A 130 0.11 -4.22 -24.04
C SER A 130 0.65 -3.78 -25.40
N ASP A 131 0.07 -2.72 -25.97
CA ASP A 131 0.43 -2.24 -27.32
C ASP A 131 0.44 -3.38 -28.38
N GLY A 132 -0.53 -4.30 -28.29
CA GLY A 132 -0.69 -5.41 -29.22
C GLY A 132 0.28 -6.58 -29.04
N LYS A 133 1.20 -6.51 -28.06
CA LYS A 133 2.15 -7.57 -27.72
C LYS A 133 1.69 -8.35 -26.49
N ASP A 134 1.68 -9.69 -26.57
CA ASP A 134 1.47 -10.53 -25.40
C ASP A 134 2.66 -10.40 -24.44
N VAL A 135 2.41 -9.96 -23.21
CA VAL A 135 3.45 -9.73 -22.18
C VAL A 135 3.79 -10.99 -21.38
N MET A 136 2.96 -12.04 -21.45
CA MET A 136 3.11 -13.23 -20.60
C MET A 136 4.41 -14.02 -20.87
N PRO A 137 4.90 -14.19 -22.12
CA PRO A 137 6.16 -14.86 -22.35
C PRO A 137 7.34 -14.20 -21.62
N GLU A 138 7.41 -12.86 -21.66
CA GLU A 138 8.49 -12.12 -20.97
C GLU A 138 8.34 -12.18 -19.44
N VAL A 139 7.12 -12.06 -18.93
CA VAL A 139 6.82 -12.21 -17.49
C VAL A 139 7.28 -13.57 -16.98
N ASN A 140 6.95 -14.65 -17.70
CA ASN A 140 7.33 -16.00 -17.31
C ASN A 140 8.86 -16.21 -17.39
N ALA A 141 9.53 -15.63 -18.39
CA ALA A 141 11.00 -15.71 -18.50
C ALA A 141 11.69 -15.04 -17.29
N VAL A 142 11.19 -13.88 -16.84
CA VAL A 142 11.73 -13.20 -15.64
C VAL A 142 11.44 -14.02 -14.39
N LEU A 143 10.25 -14.60 -14.25
CA LEU A 143 9.91 -15.44 -13.09
C LEU A 143 10.80 -16.71 -13.04
N GLU A 144 11.07 -17.35 -14.17
CA GLU A 144 11.98 -18.51 -14.18
C GLU A 144 13.41 -18.10 -13.80
N LYS A 145 13.91 -16.98 -14.34
CA LYS A 145 15.21 -16.43 -13.95
C LYS A 145 15.28 -16.12 -12.43
N MET A 146 14.23 -15.55 -11.85
CA MET A 146 14.12 -15.32 -10.41
C MET A 146 14.15 -16.63 -9.63
N LYS A 147 13.48 -17.66 -10.11
CA LYS A 147 13.45 -19.00 -9.50
C LYS A 147 14.84 -19.63 -9.50
N GLU A 148 15.51 -19.66 -10.65
CA GLU A 148 16.86 -20.21 -10.77
C GLU A 148 17.83 -19.48 -9.83
N PHE A 149 17.82 -18.14 -9.84
CA PHE A 149 18.72 -17.34 -9.03
C PHE A 149 18.44 -17.51 -7.55
N SER A 150 17.18 -17.43 -7.11
CA SER A 150 16.81 -17.62 -5.71
C SER A 150 17.17 -19.02 -5.20
N ASN A 151 17.02 -20.05 -6.03
CA ASN A 151 17.41 -21.41 -5.68
C ASN A 151 18.95 -21.54 -5.54
N LYS A 152 19.75 -20.94 -6.42
CA LYS A 152 21.22 -20.91 -6.32
C LYS A 152 21.70 -20.21 -5.04
N ILE A 153 21.08 -19.08 -4.66
CA ILE A 153 21.39 -18.42 -3.37
C ILE A 153 21.01 -19.33 -2.20
N ARG A 154 19.81 -19.88 -2.22
CA ARG A 154 19.28 -20.69 -1.11
C ARG A 154 20.01 -22.04 -0.97
N SER A 155 20.44 -22.67 -2.05
CA SER A 155 21.25 -23.89 -2.00
C SER A 155 22.69 -23.64 -1.54
N GLY A 156 23.18 -22.40 -1.65
CA GLY A 156 24.58 -22.03 -1.45
C GLY A 156 25.44 -22.37 -2.68
N GLU A 157 24.87 -22.66 -3.82
CA GLU A 157 25.55 -22.82 -5.12
C GLU A 157 26.13 -21.48 -5.59
N TRP A 158 25.40 -20.38 -5.43
CA TRP A 158 25.92 -19.04 -5.66
C TRP A 158 26.91 -18.67 -4.58
N LYS A 159 28.12 -18.36 -4.98
CA LYS A 159 29.26 -18.07 -4.09
C LYS A 159 29.69 -16.62 -4.23
N GLY A 160 30.03 -16.00 -3.10
CA GLY A 160 30.76 -14.74 -3.06
C GLY A 160 32.18 -14.86 -3.66
N TYR A 161 32.90 -13.75 -3.70
CA TYR A 161 34.23 -13.67 -4.32
C TYR A 161 35.26 -14.59 -3.66
N THR A 162 35.11 -14.88 -2.37
CA THR A 162 35.97 -15.81 -1.60
C THR A 162 35.53 -17.29 -1.71
N GLY A 163 34.46 -17.59 -2.43
CA GLY A 163 33.88 -18.94 -2.53
C GLY A 163 32.94 -19.30 -1.37
N LYS A 164 32.66 -18.40 -0.43
CA LYS A 164 31.67 -18.58 0.65
C LYS A 164 30.25 -18.44 0.11
N ALA A 165 29.28 -19.14 0.70
CA ALA A 165 27.87 -18.97 0.39
C ALA A 165 27.34 -17.62 0.89
N ILE A 166 26.34 -17.06 0.22
CA ILE A 166 25.66 -15.85 0.65
C ILE A 166 24.79 -16.16 1.88
N THR A 167 24.91 -15.33 2.92
CA THR A 167 24.13 -15.38 4.15
C THR A 167 23.24 -14.15 4.35
N ASP A 168 23.61 -13.03 3.73
CA ASP A 168 22.94 -11.76 3.89
C ASP A 168 22.61 -11.13 2.53
N VAL A 169 21.39 -10.68 2.37
CA VAL A 169 20.90 -10.00 1.16
C VAL A 169 20.43 -8.60 1.55
N VAL A 170 21.01 -7.58 0.95
CA VAL A 170 20.64 -6.18 1.20
C VAL A 170 19.88 -5.65 0.00
N ASN A 171 18.61 -5.36 0.17
CA ASN A 171 17.78 -4.71 -0.84
C ASN A 171 17.90 -3.19 -0.69
N ILE A 172 18.48 -2.52 -1.68
CA ILE A 172 18.62 -1.07 -1.73
C ILE A 172 17.59 -0.51 -2.72
N GLY A 173 16.57 0.15 -2.21
CA GLY A 173 15.47 0.70 -3.01
C GLY A 173 14.59 1.61 -2.16
N ILE A 174 13.77 2.45 -2.76
CA ILE A 174 12.90 3.40 -2.06
C ILE A 174 11.46 3.33 -2.59
N GLY A 175 10.49 3.71 -1.77
CA GLY A 175 9.07 3.68 -2.13
C GLY A 175 8.59 2.28 -2.48
N GLY A 176 8.06 2.06 -3.68
CA GLY A 176 7.57 0.74 -4.10
C GLY A 176 8.64 -0.33 -4.21
N SER A 177 9.91 0.04 -4.37
CA SER A 177 11.04 -0.89 -4.37
C SER A 177 11.49 -1.31 -2.95
N ASP A 178 10.89 -0.76 -1.91
CA ASP A 178 11.16 -1.05 -0.49
C ASP A 178 9.91 -1.56 0.23
N LEU A 179 8.83 -0.75 0.27
CA LEU A 179 7.68 -0.96 1.16
C LEU A 179 6.99 -2.32 0.95
N GLY A 180 6.78 -2.74 -0.30
CA GLY A 180 6.18 -4.04 -0.61
C GLY A 180 7.07 -5.21 -0.17
N PRO A 181 8.34 -5.27 -0.62
CA PRO A 181 9.29 -6.28 -0.17
C PRO A 181 9.45 -6.35 1.36
N VAL A 182 9.60 -5.23 2.06
CA VAL A 182 9.66 -5.20 3.54
C VAL A 182 8.40 -5.80 4.16
N MET A 183 7.23 -5.34 3.73
CA MET A 183 5.97 -5.81 4.28
C MET A 183 5.79 -7.33 4.12
N VAL A 184 6.09 -7.86 2.92
CA VAL A 184 5.92 -9.29 2.64
C VAL A 184 6.96 -10.15 3.37
N THR A 185 8.22 -9.72 3.44
CA THR A 185 9.27 -10.46 4.17
C THR A 185 8.99 -10.50 5.66
N GLU A 186 8.51 -9.42 6.27
CA GLU A 186 8.08 -9.40 7.66
C GLU A 186 6.83 -10.28 7.87
N ALA A 187 5.83 -10.17 7.00
CA ALA A 187 4.61 -10.96 7.11
C ALA A 187 4.84 -12.47 6.94
N LEU A 188 5.82 -12.86 6.15
CA LEU A 188 6.15 -14.26 5.85
C LEU A 188 7.45 -14.75 6.48
N LYS A 189 7.95 -14.08 7.50
CA LYS A 189 9.18 -14.42 8.22
C LYS A 189 9.21 -15.88 8.71
N ARG A 190 8.06 -16.47 9.02
CA ARG A 190 7.94 -17.89 9.37
C ARG A 190 8.44 -18.84 8.27
N TYR A 191 8.42 -18.41 7.00
CA TYR A 191 8.86 -19.19 5.84
C TYR A 191 10.32 -18.95 5.45
N ALA A 192 11.02 -18.10 6.21
CA ALA A 192 12.42 -17.78 5.96
C ALA A 192 13.32 -19.01 6.05
N LYS A 193 14.38 -19.05 5.25
CA LYS A 193 15.43 -20.04 5.38
C LYS A 193 16.34 -19.67 6.55
N LYS A 194 16.57 -20.60 7.49
CA LYS A 194 17.52 -20.41 8.59
C LYS A 194 18.93 -20.13 8.05
N GLY A 195 19.59 -19.09 8.56
CA GLY A 195 20.93 -18.69 8.15
C GLY A 195 21.00 -17.86 6.86
N LEU A 196 19.84 -17.40 6.35
CA LEU A 196 19.76 -16.43 5.27
C LEU A 196 18.91 -15.25 5.73
N ASN A 197 19.50 -14.07 5.78
CA ASN A 197 18.86 -12.84 6.23
C ASN A 197 18.60 -11.91 5.05
N VAL A 198 17.57 -11.05 5.18
CA VAL A 198 17.29 -9.98 4.23
C VAL A 198 17.21 -8.67 4.99
N HIS A 199 17.95 -7.67 4.52
CA HIS A 199 18.01 -6.31 5.04
C HIS A 199 17.50 -5.35 3.99
N PHE A 200 16.96 -4.22 4.43
CA PHE A 200 16.40 -3.21 3.54
C PHE A 200 17.03 -1.85 3.85
N VAL A 201 17.45 -1.15 2.80
CA VAL A 201 17.99 0.22 2.90
C VAL A 201 17.26 1.10 1.91
N SER A 202 16.53 2.08 2.42
CA SER A 202 15.69 2.96 1.60
C SER A 202 16.00 4.45 1.80
N ASN A 203 16.22 4.89 3.04
CA ASN A 203 16.47 6.30 3.31
C ASN A 203 17.88 6.72 2.88
N VAL A 204 18.00 7.94 2.31
CA VAL A 204 19.31 8.54 1.96
C VAL A 204 20.08 9.04 3.19
N ASP A 205 19.44 9.08 4.38
CA ASP A 205 20.15 9.29 5.63
C ASP A 205 21.23 8.20 5.81
N GLY A 206 22.49 8.63 5.88
CA GLY A 206 23.66 7.75 6.00
C GLY A 206 23.59 6.78 7.18
N THR A 207 22.82 7.11 8.22
CA THR A 207 22.55 6.23 9.35
C THR A 207 21.96 4.89 8.90
N HIS A 208 21.04 4.91 7.93
CA HIS A 208 20.35 3.69 7.48
C HIS A 208 21.33 2.68 6.86
N ILE A 209 22.17 3.12 5.94
CA ILE A 209 23.14 2.23 5.28
C ILE A 209 24.28 1.83 6.25
N VAL A 210 24.79 2.74 7.07
CA VAL A 210 25.90 2.47 8.00
C VAL A 210 25.47 1.47 9.07
N GLU A 211 24.33 1.67 9.73
CA GLU A 211 23.81 0.74 10.73
C GLU A 211 23.49 -0.65 10.14
N THR A 212 23.09 -0.71 8.88
CA THR A 212 22.87 -1.98 8.19
C THR A 212 24.19 -2.71 7.90
N LEU A 213 25.21 -2.02 7.40
CA LEU A 213 26.46 -2.64 6.95
C LEU A 213 27.40 -3.03 8.10
N LYS A 214 27.30 -2.41 9.27
CA LYS A 214 28.29 -2.58 10.37
C LYS A 214 28.42 -4.03 10.86
N ASP A 215 27.32 -4.80 10.83
CA ASP A 215 27.28 -6.18 11.31
C ASP A 215 27.36 -7.21 10.16
N LEU A 216 27.53 -6.76 8.90
CA LEU A 216 27.58 -7.61 7.73
C LEU A 216 29.02 -7.98 7.32
N ASN A 217 29.16 -9.15 6.72
CA ASN A 217 30.43 -9.62 6.17
C ASN A 217 30.43 -9.43 4.63
N PRO A 218 31.34 -8.61 4.06
CA PRO A 218 31.44 -8.40 2.61
C PRO A 218 31.56 -9.68 1.79
N GLU A 219 32.19 -10.73 2.32
CA GLU A 219 32.39 -11.99 1.61
C GLU A 219 31.09 -12.79 1.38
N THR A 220 30.05 -12.53 2.21
CA THR A 220 28.78 -13.28 2.22
C THR A 220 27.55 -12.41 2.00
N THR A 221 27.72 -11.12 1.68
CA THR A 221 26.65 -10.16 1.46
C THR A 221 26.37 -9.98 -0.03
N LEU A 222 25.09 -10.08 -0.42
CA LEU A 222 24.58 -9.81 -1.76
C LEU A 222 23.74 -8.53 -1.75
N PHE A 223 23.95 -7.62 -2.70
CA PHE A 223 23.20 -6.39 -2.85
C PHE A 223 22.22 -6.48 -4.04
N LEU A 224 20.94 -6.18 -3.80
CA LEU A 224 19.92 -6.02 -4.82
C LEU A 224 19.63 -4.53 -4.98
N ILE A 225 20.05 -3.93 -6.11
CA ILE A 225 19.83 -2.51 -6.39
C ILE A 225 18.50 -2.36 -7.15
N ALA A 226 17.47 -1.93 -6.43
CA ALA A 226 16.09 -1.87 -6.90
C ALA A 226 15.72 -0.45 -7.34
N SER A 227 15.89 -0.12 -8.61
CA SER A 227 15.55 1.18 -9.18
C SER A 227 15.12 1.04 -10.64
N LYS A 228 13.88 1.44 -10.98
CA LYS A 228 13.34 1.32 -12.33
C LYS A 228 14.24 1.98 -13.37
N THR A 229 14.64 3.21 -13.15
CA THR A 229 15.50 3.99 -14.06
C THR A 229 17.00 3.83 -13.78
N PHE A 230 17.36 3.24 -12.65
CA PHE A 230 18.73 3.15 -12.13
C PHE A 230 19.42 4.52 -11.93
N THR A 231 18.59 5.57 -11.71
CA THR A 231 19.00 6.96 -11.53
C THR A 231 18.39 7.63 -10.31
N THR A 232 17.57 6.91 -9.52
CA THR A 232 16.95 7.44 -8.30
C THR A 232 18.03 7.83 -7.31
N GLN A 233 18.09 9.12 -6.95
CA GLN A 233 19.19 9.72 -6.20
C GLN A 233 19.47 8.99 -4.87
N GLU A 234 18.45 8.71 -4.09
CA GLU A 234 18.55 8.03 -2.80
C GLU A 234 19.09 6.59 -2.96
N THR A 235 18.54 5.85 -3.92
CA THR A 235 18.97 4.48 -4.20
C THR A 235 20.43 4.46 -4.68
N MET A 236 20.81 5.36 -5.58
CA MET A 236 22.19 5.39 -6.12
C MET A 236 23.20 5.87 -5.07
N ALA A 237 22.85 6.82 -4.18
CA ALA A 237 23.71 7.21 -3.07
C ALA A 237 24.02 6.03 -2.16
N ASN A 238 22.99 5.27 -1.73
CA ASN A 238 23.16 4.08 -0.92
C ASN A 238 23.91 2.96 -1.65
N ALA A 239 23.62 2.75 -2.95
CA ALA A 239 24.29 1.73 -3.76
C ALA A 239 25.79 2.02 -3.92
N HIS A 240 26.18 3.28 -4.14
CA HIS A 240 27.59 3.65 -4.20
C HIS A 240 28.31 3.50 -2.86
N THR A 241 27.64 3.83 -1.75
CA THR A 241 28.18 3.59 -0.40
C THR A 241 28.40 2.09 -0.15
N ALA A 242 27.41 1.26 -0.50
CA ALA A 242 27.55 -0.21 -0.38
C ALA A 242 28.69 -0.75 -1.26
N ARG A 243 28.82 -0.22 -2.49
CA ARG A 243 29.92 -0.60 -3.40
C ARG A 243 31.29 -0.23 -2.85
N GLN A 244 31.44 0.95 -2.30
CA GLN A 244 32.70 1.40 -1.66
C GLN A 244 33.05 0.51 -0.44
N TRP A 245 32.06 0.24 0.43
CA TRP A 245 32.24 -0.64 1.58
C TRP A 245 32.66 -2.06 1.14
N PHE A 246 32.04 -2.61 0.11
CA PHE A 246 32.36 -3.91 -0.43
C PHE A 246 33.78 -3.96 -1.03
N LEU A 247 34.13 -2.98 -1.85
CA LEU A 247 35.44 -2.91 -2.50
C LEU A 247 36.59 -2.63 -1.55
N ALA A 248 36.33 -1.98 -0.40
CA ALA A 248 37.34 -1.83 0.65
C ALA A 248 37.86 -3.19 1.17
N SER A 249 37.01 -4.21 1.10
CA SER A 249 37.39 -5.60 1.47
C SER A 249 37.82 -6.43 0.26
N ALA A 250 37.03 -6.42 -0.82
CA ALA A 250 37.27 -7.28 -1.99
C ALA A 250 38.51 -6.86 -2.80
N GLN A 251 38.82 -5.55 -2.87
CA GLN A 251 39.93 -4.94 -3.61
C GLN A 251 40.00 -5.34 -5.10
N ASP A 252 38.88 -5.82 -5.65
CA ASP A 252 38.75 -6.29 -7.04
C ASP A 252 37.37 -5.93 -7.59
N GLU A 253 37.34 -5.12 -8.64
CA GLU A 253 36.12 -4.70 -9.34
C GLU A 253 35.36 -5.90 -9.95
N GLU A 254 36.06 -6.94 -10.39
CA GLU A 254 35.43 -8.14 -10.93
C GLU A 254 34.59 -8.90 -9.89
N ALA A 255 34.87 -8.71 -8.62
CA ALA A 255 34.10 -9.29 -7.52
C ALA A 255 32.64 -8.75 -7.47
N ILE A 256 32.38 -7.55 -8.02
CA ILE A 256 31.04 -6.94 -8.09
C ILE A 256 30.04 -7.88 -8.78
N LYS A 257 30.46 -8.61 -9.82
CA LYS A 257 29.62 -9.56 -10.55
C LYS A 257 29.02 -10.65 -9.68
N LYS A 258 29.61 -10.95 -8.54
CA LYS A 258 29.16 -11.99 -7.59
C LYS A 258 28.32 -11.44 -6.42
N HIS A 259 28.33 -10.12 -6.22
CA HIS A 259 27.74 -9.50 -5.04
C HIS A 259 26.70 -8.41 -5.34
N PHE A 260 26.54 -8.01 -6.60
CA PHE A 260 25.59 -6.98 -6.99
C PHE A 260 24.68 -7.45 -8.10
N VAL A 261 23.38 -7.21 -7.91
CA VAL A 261 22.29 -7.57 -8.81
C VAL A 261 21.42 -6.33 -9.02
N ALA A 262 20.95 -6.10 -10.23
CA ALA A 262 20.10 -4.98 -10.56
C ALA A 262 18.66 -5.43 -10.83
N LEU A 263 17.70 -4.71 -10.24
CA LEU A 263 16.28 -4.81 -10.51
C LEU A 263 15.86 -3.52 -11.23
N SER A 264 15.89 -3.52 -12.57
CA SER A 264 15.82 -2.27 -13.35
C SER A 264 15.29 -2.48 -14.76
N THR A 265 14.96 -1.37 -15.44
CA THR A 265 14.66 -1.33 -16.88
C THR A 265 15.83 -0.74 -17.70
N ASN A 266 16.87 -0.19 -17.05
CA ASN A 266 17.94 0.59 -17.68
C ASN A 266 19.27 -0.15 -17.66
N GLN A 267 19.49 -1.00 -18.66
CA GLN A 267 20.71 -1.78 -18.77
C GLN A 267 21.97 -0.93 -18.90
N ALA A 268 21.92 0.20 -19.59
CA ALA A 268 23.09 1.05 -19.78
C ALA A 268 23.68 1.57 -18.46
N GLU A 269 22.84 2.09 -17.56
CA GLU A 269 23.27 2.56 -16.25
C GLU A 269 23.68 1.41 -15.31
N VAL A 270 23.06 0.23 -15.46
CA VAL A 270 23.44 -0.98 -14.72
C VAL A 270 24.85 -1.43 -15.07
N VAL A 271 25.19 -1.49 -16.36
CA VAL A 271 26.54 -1.82 -16.84
C VAL A 271 27.58 -0.78 -16.40
N LYS A 272 27.23 0.51 -16.48
CA LYS A 272 28.10 1.61 -16.04
C LYS A 272 28.43 1.54 -14.54
N PHE A 273 27.51 1.03 -13.71
CA PHE A 273 27.74 0.79 -12.29
C PHE A 273 28.74 -0.37 -12.04
N GLY A 274 28.94 -1.27 -13.00
CA GLY A 274 29.80 -2.46 -12.93
C GLY A 274 29.05 -3.78 -12.69
N ILE A 275 27.72 -3.77 -12.73
CA ILE A 275 26.91 -4.99 -12.60
C ILE A 275 26.88 -5.74 -13.94
N ASP A 276 27.09 -7.06 -13.90
CA ASP A 276 26.97 -7.93 -15.06
C ASP A 276 25.52 -7.89 -15.59
N PRO A 277 25.28 -7.62 -16.89
CA PRO A 277 23.94 -7.65 -17.47
C PRO A 277 23.17 -8.95 -17.23
N ASN A 278 23.86 -10.07 -17.08
CA ASN A 278 23.25 -11.35 -16.72
C ASN A 278 22.64 -11.35 -15.30
N ASN A 279 23.13 -10.46 -14.43
CA ASN A 279 22.61 -10.25 -13.07
C ASN A 279 21.54 -9.13 -13.00
N MET A 280 21.01 -8.70 -14.15
CA MET A 280 19.93 -7.76 -14.22
C MET A 280 18.59 -8.49 -14.38
N PHE A 281 17.61 -8.17 -13.54
CA PHE A 281 16.23 -8.63 -13.61
C PHE A 281 15.34 -7.48 -14.04
N VAL A 282 14.70 -7.66 -15.20
CA VAL A 282 13.90 -6.62 -15.82
C VAL A 282 12.45 -6.65 -15.32
N PHE A 283 11.80 -5.51 -15.40
CA PHE A 283 10.35 -5.36 -15.31
C PHE A 283 9.95 -4.23 -16.27
N TRP A 284 8.67 -3.88 -16.36
CA TRP A 284 8.17 -3.09 -17.49
C TRP A 284 7.61 -1.75 -17.04
N ASP A 285 7.41 -0.83 -17.97
CA ASP A 285 6.89 0.51 -17.72
C ASP A 285 5.42 0.49 -17.29
N TRP A 286 4.64 -0.51 -17.70
CA TRP A 286 3.27 -0.76 -17.26
C TRP A 286 3.16 -1.29 -15.80
N VAL A 287 4.28 -1.46 -15.12
CA VAL A 287 4.33 -1.76 -13.68
C VAL A 287 4.51 -0.45 -12.90
N GLY A 288 3.49 -0.03 -12.18
CA GLY A 288 3.59 1.08 -11.23
C GLY A 288 4.46 0.71 -10.03
N GLY A 289 5.27 1.67 -9.51
CA GLY A 289 6.20 1.42 -8.40
C GLY A 289 5.52 0.79 -7.18
N ARG A 290 4.41 1.35 -6.71
CA ARG A 290 3.65 0.86 -5.53
C ARG A 290 2.90 -0.46 -5.75
N TYR A 291 2.87 -0.96 -7.00
CA TYR A 291 2.29 -2.26 -7.39
C TYR A 291 3.36 -3.26 -7.86
N SER A 292 4.66 -2.96 -7.63
CA SER A 292 5.76 -3.71 -8.25
C SER A 292 6.23 -4.94 -7.47
N LEU A 293 5.76 -5.17 -6.26
CA LEU A 293 6.19 -6.30 -5.43
C LEU A 293 6.05 -7.68 -6.11
N TRP A 294 5.14 -7.78 -7.08
CA TRP A 294 4.86 -8.99 -7.87
C TRP A 294 5.88 -9.25 -9.00
N SER A 295 6.68 -8.23 -9.35
CA SER A 295 7.69 -8.25 -10.42
C SER A 295 9.05 -8.73 -9.91
N ALA A 296 10.10 -8.45 -10.69
CA ALA A 296 11.49 -8.63 -10.28
C ALA A 296 11.83 -7.90 -8.96
N ILE A 297 11.12 -6.83 -8.61
CA ILE A 297 11.24 -6.15 -7.30
C ILE A 297 11.01 -7.12 -6.13
N GLY A 298 10.22 -8.17 -6.32
CA GLY A 298 10.02 -9.23 -5.34
C GLY A 298 11.14 -10.26 -5.23
N LEU A 299 12.30 -10.06 -5.88
CA LEU A 299 13.41 -11.01 -5.81
C LEU A 299 13.91 -11.24 -4.38
N SER A 300 13.99 -10.19 -3.56
CA SER A 300 14.33 -10.31 -2.14
C SER A 300 13.35 -11.21 -1.38
N ILE A 301 12.06 -11.11 -1.70
CA ILE A 301 11.01 -11.99 -1.15
C ILE A 301 11.27 -13.44 -1.57
N ALA A 302 11.45 -13.68 -2.89
CA ALA A 302 11.67 -15.01 -3.45
C ALA A 302 12.93 -15.69 -2.86
N ILE A 303 13.99 -14.92 -2.63
CA ILE A 303 15.21 -15.41 -1.97
C ILE A 303 14.89 -15.77 -0.50
N TYR A 304 14.21 -14.91 0.23
CA TYR A 304 13.97 -15.06 1.67
C TYR A 304 13.04 -16.22 1.99
N ILE A 305 11.85 -16.25 1.40
CA ILE A 305 10.83 -17.28 1.70
C ILE A 305 10.93 -18.52 0.80
N GLY A 306 11.69 -18.46 -0.29
CA GLY A 306 11.78 -19.47 -1.34
C GLY A 306 10.78 -19.27 -2.46
N PHE A 307 11.20 -19.58 -3.69
CA PHE A 307 10.41 -19.29 -4.89
C PHE A 307 9.04 -19.99 -4.91
N SER A 308 8.94 -21.22 -4.41
CA SER A 308 7.65 -21.91 -4.30
C SER A 308 6.64 -21.17 -3.43
N ASN A 309 7.08 -20.53 -2.33
CA ASN A 309 6.23 -19.69 -1.51
C ASN A 309 5.91 -18.36 -2.22
N PHE A 310 6.84 -17.81 -2.99
CA PHE A 310 6.57 -16.64 -3.83
C PHE A 310 5.52 -16.95 -4.91
N GLU A 311 5.57 -18.12 -5.54
CA GLU A 311 4.51 -18.57 -6.46
C GLU A 311 3.16 -18.71 -5.77
N GLN A 312 3.11 -19.18 -4.51
CA GLN A 312 1.87 -19.22 -3.72
C GLN A 312 1.32 -17.81 -3.44
N LEU A 313 2.21 -16.83 -3.20
CA LEU A 313 1.84 -15.43 -3.05
C LEU A 313 1.18 -14.91 -4.33
N LEU A 314 1.80 -15.16 -5.50
CA LEU A 314 1.25 -14.79 -6.80
C LEU A 314 -0.10 -15.51 -7.07
N ALA A 315 -0.20 -16.78 -6.72
CA ALA A 315 -1.42 -17.56 -6.92
C ALA A 315 -2.60 -17.02 -6.10
N GLY A 316 -2.35 -16.65 -4.85
CA GLY A 316 -3.38 -16.03 -4.00
C GLY A 316 -3.87 -14.69 -4.55
N ALA A 317 -2.96 -13.88 -5.08
CA ALA A 317 -3.29 -12.62 -5.72
C ALA A 317 -4.06 -12.83 -7.04
N HIS A 318 -3.67 -13.81 -7.83
CA HIS A 318 -4.40 -14.19 -9.05
C HIS A 318 -5.84 -14.65 -8.78
N GLU A 319 -6.07 -15.39 -7.69
CA GLU A 319 -7.43 -15.76 -7.29
C GLU A 319 -8.26 -14.51 -6.95
N ALA A 320 -7.65 -13.52 -6.28
CA ALA A 320 -8.32 -12.24 -6.00
C ALA A 320 -8.60 -11.43 -7.27
N ASP A 321 -7.71 -11.46 -8.27
CA ASP A 321 -7.94 -10.86 -9.59
C ASP A 321 -9.18 -11.46 -10.26
N ASN A 322 -9.26 -12.78 -10.30
CA ASN A 322 -10.42 -13.48 -10.86
C ASN A 322 -11.70 -13.17 -10.08
N HIS A 323 -11.65 -13.15 -8.75
CA HIS A 323 -12.78 -12.75 -7.90
C HIS A 323 -13.22 -11.32 -8.24
N PHE A 324 -12.30 -10.38 -8.36
CA PHE A 324 -12.59 -8.99 -8.69
C PHE A 324 -13.25 -8.84 -10.06
N ARG A 325 -12.71 -9.51 -11.08
CA ARG A 325 -13.20 -9.41 -12.47
C ARG A 325 -14.58 -10.07 -12.66
N THR A 326 -14.83 -11.22 -12.02
CA THR A 326 -15.97 -12.08 -12.40
C THR A 326 -17.11 -12.10 -11.39
N THR A 327 -16.90 -11.67 -10.14
CA THR A 327 -17.91 -11.73 -9.10
C THR A 327 -18.84 -10.51 -9.19
N LYS A 328 -20.14 -10.72 -9.04
CA LYS A 328 -21.13 -9.65 -8.95
C LYS A 328 -20.78 -8.66 -7.84
N PHE A 329 -20.99 -7.38 -8.04
CA PHE A 329 -20.59 -6.29 -7.14
C PHE A 329 -21.11 -6.47 -5.71
N ASP A 330 -22.29 -7.03 -5.52
CA ASP A 330 -22.87 -7.28 -4.19
C ASP A 330 -22.17 -8.38 -3.37
N LYS A 331 -21.28 -9.16 -3.99
CA LYS A 331 -20.45 -10.23 -3.40
C LYS A 331 -18.95 -10.04 -3.66
N ASN A 332 -18.57 -8.94 -4.28
CA ASN A 332 -17.20 -8.63 -4.66
C ASN A 332 -16.52 -7.84 -3.53
N ILE A 333 -15.55 -8.47 -2.84
CA ILE A 333 -14.91 -7.89 -1.65
C ILE A 333 -14.26 -6.53 -1.94
N PRO A 334 -13.39 -6.36 -2.96
CA PRO A 334 -12.83 -5.06 -3.34
C PRO A 334 -13.88 -3.98 -3.58
N VAL A 335 -14.95 -4.34 -4.29
CA VAL A 335 -16.05 -3.40 -4.59
C VAL A 335 -16.76 -2.96 -3.31
N ILE A 336 -17.11 -3.89 -2.43
CA ILE A 336 -17.76 -3.56 -1.15
C ILE A 336 -16.85 -2.69 -0.28
N LEU A 337 -15.57 -3.03 -0.13
CA LEU A 337 -14.63 -2.23 0.65
C LEU A 337 -14.42 -0.83 0.05
N GLY A 338 -14.29 -0.73 -1.27
CA GLY A 338 -14.16 0.55 -1.98
C GLY A 338 -15.39 1.44 -1.79
N LEU A 339 -16.59 0.87 -1.94
CA LEU A 339 -17.87 1.57 -1.75
C LEU A 339 -18.08 2.04 -0.31
N LEU A 340 -17.69 1.22 0.68
CA LEU A 340 -17.73 1.63 2.10
C LEU A 340 -16.75 2.77 2.38
N GLY A 341 -15.56 2.74 1.77
CA GLY A 341 -14.61 3.84 1.85
C GLY A 341 -15.18 5.15 1.31
N VAL A 342 -15.79 5.12 0.12
CA VAL A 342 -16.49 6.27 -0.48
C VAL A 342 -17.67 6.73 0.41
N TRP A 343 -18.44 5.78 0.96
CA TRP A 343 -19.55 6.09 1.85
C TRP A 343 -19.13 6.90 3.07
N TYR A 344 -18.05 6.49 3.74
CA TYR A 344 -17.59 7.22 4.92
C TYR A 344 -16.85 8.51 4.56
N ASN A 345 -16.02 8.50 3.52
CA ASN A 345 -15.27 9.69 3.13
C ASN A 345 -16.19 10.81 2.61
N ASN A 346 -17.12 10.51 1.69
CA ASN A 346 -17.89 11.52 0.98
C ASN A 346 -19.26 11.86 1.60
N PHE A 347 -19.83 10.96 2.39
CA PHE A 347 -21.15 11.22 3.02
C PHE A 347 -21.03 11.48 4.52
N PHE A 348 -20.11 10.81 5.21
CA PHE A 348 -19.88 11.04 6.63
C PHE A 348 -18.72 12.00 6.92
N GLY A 349 -17.95 12.41 5.92
CA GLY A 349 -16.82 13.32 6.07
C GLY A 349 -15.62 12.71 6.81
N ALA A 350 -15.47 11.38 6.77
CA ALA A 350 -14.33 10.73 7.38
C ALA A 350 -13.06 10.97 6.56
N GLU A 351 -12.10 11.69 7.12
CA GLU A 351 -10.84 12.07 6.46
C GLU A 351 -9.78 10.97 6.51
N THR A 352 -9.95 9.97 7.37
CA THR A 352 -8.97 8.91 7.60
C THR A 352 -9.62 7.54 7.57
N HIS A 353 -8.80 6.50 7.31
CA HIS A 353 -9.18 5.11 7.42
C HIS A 353 -8.06 4.34 8.12
N ALA A 354 -8.38 3.66 9.23
CA ALA A 354 -7.39 2.91 9.98
C ALA A 354 -7.32 1.45 9.51
N ILE A 355 -6.10 0.89 9.46
CA ILE A 355 -5.85 -0.54 9.20
C ILE A 355 -5.18 -1.11 10.44
N LEU A 356 -5.87 -2.00 11.15
CA LEU A 356 -5.52 -2.46 12.49
C LEU A 356 -5.32 -3.99 12.50
N PRO A 357 -4.15 -4.49 12.11
CA PRO A 357 -3.87 -5.91 12.11
C PRO A 357 -3.62 -6.45 13.53
N TYR A 358 -4.33 -7.49 13.92
CA TYR A 358 -4.11 -8.24 15.16
C TYR A 358 -3.22 -9.46 14.89
N ASP A 359 -2.05 -9.18 14.34
CA ASP A 359 -0.96 -10.11 14.10
C ASP A 359 0.34 -9.33 13.95
N GLN A 360 1.38 -9.67 14.71
CA GLN A 360 2.66 -8.98 14.69
C GLN A 360 3.36 -9.08 13.34
N TYR A 361 3.18 -10.17 12.60
CA TYR A 361 3.73 -10.31 11.26
C TYR A 361 3.19 -9.26 10.28
N LEU A 362 1.99 -8.73 10.51
CA LEU A 362 1.38 -7.72 9.65
C LEU A 362 1.69 -6.26 10.07
N HIS A 363 2.69 -6.03 10.94
CA HIS A 363 3.00 -4.68 11.45
C HIS A 363 3.37 -3.67 10.36
N ARG A 364 3.85 -4.12 9.20
CA ARG A 364 4.14 -3.23 8.06
C ARG A 364 2.98 -3.08 7.06
N PHE A 365 1.86 -3.76 7.28
CA PHE A 365 0.75 -3.80 6.33
C PHE A 365 0.10 -2.41 6.12
N ALA A 366 -0.18 -1.67 7.21
CA ALA A 366 -0.70 -0.31 7.12
C ALA A 366 0.28 0.63 6.40
N ALA A 367 1.58 0.56 6.74
CA ALA A 367 2.62 1.38 6.11
C ALA A 367 2.75 1.11 4.59
N TYR A 368 2.60 -0.13 4.14
CA TYR A 368 2.57 -0.45 2.71
C TYR A 368 1.37 0.22 2.01
N PHE A 369 0.19 0.16 2.60
CA PHE A 369 -1.01 0.76 2.02
C PHE A 369 -1.09 2.27 2.21
N GLN A 370 -0.26 2.90 3.04
CA GLN A 370 -0.08 4.36 3.00
C GLN A 370 0.35 4.79 1.59
N GLN A 371 1.39 4.19 1.04
CA GLN A 371 1.78 4.47 -0.34
C GLN A 371 0.72 3.96 -1.32
N GLY A 372 0.26 2.71 -1.16
CA GLY A 372 -0.69 2.09 -2.08
C GLY A 372 -1.95 2.93 -2.32
N ASP A 373 -2.56 3.45 -1.26
CA ASP A 373 -3.82 4.21 -1.34
C ASP A 373 -3.57 5.72 -1.52
N MET A 374 -2.73 6.34 -0.67
CA MET A 374 -2.58 7.79 -0.65
C MET A 374 -1.89 8.33 -1.90
N GLU A 375 -0.88 7.63 -2.44
CA GLU A 375 -0.24 8.02 -3.71
C GLU A 375 -1.16 7.76 -4.91
N SER A 376 -2.04 6.75 -4.84
CA SER A 376 -3.01 6.45 -5.90
C SER A 376 -4.17 7.43 -5.91
N ASN A 377 -4.79 7.65 -4.77
CA ASN A 377 -6.08 8.34 -4.68
C ASN A 377 -6.01 9.74 -4.03
N GLY A 378 -4.85 10.15 -3.54
CA GLY A 378 -4.62 11.52 -3.06
C GLY A 378 -4.51 12.51 -4.21
N LYS A 379 -5.58 12.69 -4.97
CA LYS A 379 -5.65 13.51 -6.18
C LYS A 379 -6.80 14.51 -6.07
N TYR A 380 -6.59 15.74 -6.57
CA TYR A 380 -7.61 16.78 -6.59
C TYR A 380 -8.08 17.15 -8.01
N VAL A 381 -7.59 16.44 -9.04
CA VAL A 381 -7.97 16.67 -10.44
C VAL A 381 -8.68 15.43 -10.98
N GLY A 382 -9.87 15.64 -11.52
CA GLY A 382 -10.67 14.60 -12.17
C GLY A 382 -10.11 14.18 -13.52
N ARG A 383 -10.63 13.06 -14.06
CA ARG A 383 -10.26 12.57 -15.41
C ARG A 383 -10.63 13.54 -16.53
N ASP A 384 -11.48 14.51 -16.26
CA ASP A 384 -11.81 15.61 -17.19
C ASP A 384 -10.82 16.78 -17.14
N GLY A 385 -9.77 16.67 -16.31
CA GLY A 385 -8.74 17.70 -16.13
C GLY A 385 -9.17 18.88 -15.25
N LYS A 386 -10.32 18.79 -14.57
CA LYS A 386 -10.80 19.84 -13.67
C LYS A 386 -10.60 19.47 -12.21
N PRO A 387 -10.40 20.47 -11.32
CA PRO A 387 -10.43 20.23 -9.88
C PRO A 387 -11.78 19.63 -9.45
N VAL A 388 -11.71 18.64 -8.55
CA VAL A 388 -12.91 18.07 -7.92
C VAL A 388 -13.29 18.91 -6.69
N ASP A 389 -14.58 18.97 -6.36
CA ASP A 389 -15.13 19.71 -5.20
C ASP A 389 -15.53 18.78 -4.05
N TYR A 390 -15.06 17.55 -4.09
CA TYR A 390 -15.29 16.51 -3.07
C TYR A 390 -13.97 15.91 -2.57
N GLN A 391 -14.03 15.24 -1.42
CA GLN A 391 -12.86 14.54 -0.88
C GLN A 391 -12.50 13.30 -1.71
N THR A 392 -11.21 13.07 -1.85
CA THR A 392 -10.61 11.86 -2.43
C THR A 392 -9.58 11.30 -1.44
N GLY A 393 -9.12 10.08 -1.61
CA GLY A 393 -7.97 9.49 -0.93
C GLY A 393 -7.89 9.75 0.58
N PRO A 394 -8.49 8.89 1.44
CA PRO A 394 -8.39 9.07 2.89
C PRO A 394 -6.93 8.91 3.36
N ILE A 395 -6.59 9.53 4.49
CA ILE A 395 -5.32 9.28 5.18
C ILE A 395 -5.33 7.85 5.72
N ILE A 396 -4.46 7.00 5.22
CA ILE A 396 -4.28 5.62 5.67
C ILE A 396 -3.26 5.58 6.81
N TRP A 397 -3.61 4.92 7.92
CA TRP A 397 -2.73 4.74 9.05
C TRP A 397 -3.13 3.53 9.87
N GLY A 398 -2.30 3.13 10.83
CA GLY A 398 -2.62 2.04 11.74
C GLY A 398 -1.38 1.35 12.27
N GLU A 399 -1.59 0.61 13.35
CA GLU A 399 -0.59 -0.18 14.07
C GLU A 399 -1.20 -1.52 14.48
N PRO A 400 -0.39 -2.53 14.75
CA PRO A 400 -0.90 -3.80 15.25
C PRO A 400 -1.68 -3.67 16.57
N GLY A 401 -2.80 -4.38 16.70
CA GLY A 401 -3.36 -4.74 17.99
C GLY A 401 -2.44 -5.79 18.65
N THR A 402 -2.24 -5.74 19.97
CA THR A 402 -2.90 -4.83 20.95
C THR A 402 -2.17 -3.51 21.17
N ASN A 403 -0.97 -3.31 20.59
CA ASN A 403 -0.17 -2.11 20.80
C ASN A 403 -0.95 -0.83 20.50
N GLY A 404 -1.67 -0.78 19.36
CA GLY A 404 -2.50 0.35 19.00
C GLY A 404 -3.53 0.74 20.07
N GLN A 405 -4.07 -0.24 20.83
CA GLN A 405 -5.01 0.02 21.92
C GLN A 405 -4.41 0.91 23.01
N HIS A 406 -3.10 0.81 23.24
CA HIS A 406 -2.38 1.59 24.22
C HIS A 406 -1.77 2.88 23.67
N ALA A 407 -1.99 3.17 22.37
CA ALA A 407 -1.44 4.35 21.70
C ALA A 407 -2.51 5.36 21.30
N PHE A 408 -3.58 4.94 20.61
CA PHE A 408 -4.51 5.88 19.97
C PHE A 408 -6.00 5.46 20.04
N TYR A 409 -6.36 4.38 20.68
CA TYR A 409 -7.76 3.94 20.76
C TYR A 409 -8.64 4.90 21.56
N GLN A 410 -8.07 5.70 22.47
CA GLN A 410 -8.78 6.79 23.11
C GLN A 410 -9.45 7.71 22.07
N LEU A 411 -8.72 8.08 21.02
CA LEU A 411 -9.25 8.90 19.93
C LEU A 411 -10.35 8.17 19.14
N ILE A 412 -10.18 6.88 18.86
CA ILE A 412 -11.15 6.11 18.08
C ILE A 412 -12.47 5.97 18.86
N HIS A 413 -12.41 5.71 20.17
CA HIS A 413 -13.59 5.52 21.01
C HIS A 413 -14.30 6.82 21.37
N GLN A 414 -13.58 7.82 21.88
CA GLN A 414 -14.14 9.03 22.47
C GLN A 414 -13.74 10.33 21.77
N GLY A 415 -12.94 10.25 20.71
CA GLY A 415 -12.57 11.44 19.95
C GLY A 415 -13.70 11.97 19.08
N THR A 416 -13.54 13.22 18.63
CA THR A 416 -14.52 13.93 17.78
C THR A 416 -14.45 13.56 16.30
N LYS A 417 -13.49 12.71 15.89
CA LYS A 417 -13.32 12.26 14.51
C LYS A 417 -14.01 10.92 14.29
N LEU A 418 -14.69 10.77 13.15
CA LEU A 418 -15.17 9.48 12.71
C LEU A 418 -14.03 8.75 11.97
N ILE A 419 -13.63 7.61 12.48
CA ILE A 419 -12.51 6.81 11.94
C ILE A 419 -13.04 5.42 11.56
N PRO A 420 -13.40 5.19 10.30
CA PRO A 420 -13.65 3.84 9.80
C PRO A 420 -12.38 3.00 9.92
N ALA A 421 -12.51 1.73 10.31
CA ALA A 421 -11.36 0.88 10.55
C ALA A 421 -11.54 -0.54 10.01
N ASP A 422 -10.46 -1.08 9.45
CA ASP A 422 -10.33 -2.49 9.09
C ASP A 422 -9.54 -3.22 10.18
N PHE A 423 -10.20 -4.13 10.88
CA PHE A 423 -9.61 -5.04 11.85
C PHE A 423 -9.26 -6.35 11.13
N ILE A 424 -7.99 -6.78 11.17
CA ILE A 424 -7.51 -7.96 10.45
C ILE A 424 -6.90 -8.94 11.45
N ALA A 425 -7.34 -10.20 11.46
CA ALA A 425 -6.76 -11.20 12.35
C ALA A 425 -6.71 -12.59 11.68
N PRO A 426 -5.66 -13.40 11.94
CA PRO A 426 -5.67 -14.82 11.61
C PRO A 426 -6.43 -15.62 12.70
N ALA A 427 -7.20 -16.61 12.27
CA ALA A 427 -7.83 -17.55 13.20
C ALA A 427 -6.82 -18.55 13.80
N ILE A 428 -5.73 -18.83 13.09
CA ILE A 428 -4.68 -19.76 13.49
C ILE A 428 -3.32 -19.05 13.51
N SER A 429 -2.70 -19.00 14.68
CA SER A 429 -1.34 -18.46 14.84
C SER A 429 -0.27 -19.40 14.27
N HIS A 430 0.83 -18.82 13.78
CA HIS A 430 2.06 -19.57 13.48
C HIS A 430 2.87 -19.95 14.73
N ASN A 431 2.63 -19.24 15.84
CA ASN A 431 3.37 -19.38 17.09
C ASN A 431 2.38 -19.66 18.24
N PRO A 432 1.88 -20.87 18.38
CA PRO A 432 0.95 -21.23 19.49
C PRO A 432 1.75 -21.30 20.80
N VAL A 433 1.72 -20.22 21.58
CA VAL A 433 2.37 -20.12 22.89
C VAL A 433 1.32 -19.83 23.95
N GLY A 434 1.07 -20.78 24.84
CA GLY A 434 0.09 -20.62 25.91
C GLY A 434 -1.25 -20.05 25.42
N GLU A 435 -1.77 -19.04 26.11
CA GLU A 435 -3.02 -18.37 25.78
C GLU A 435 -2.88 -17.10 24.92
N HIS A 436 -1.67 -16.78 24.45
CA HIS A 436 -1.39 -15.52 23.76
C HIS A 436 -2.35 -15.24 22.59
N HIS A 437 -2.61 -16.25 21.76
CA HIS A 437 -3.48 -16.06 20.60
C HIS A 437 -4.96 -15.89 21.00
N THR A 438 -5.42 -16.60 22.01
CA THR A 438 -6.77 -16.46 22.56
C THR A 438 -6.98 -15.06 23.16
N LEU A 439 -6.00 -14.56 23.92
CA LEU A 439 -5.99 -13.19 24.46
C LEU A 439 -5.99 -12.14 23.34
N LEU A 440 -5.19 -12.33 22.29
CA LEU A 440 -5.16 -11.44 21.14
C LEU A 440 -6.52 -11.37 20.43
N LEU A 441 -7.13 -12.53 20.14
CA LEU A 441 -8.42 -12.62 19.46
C LEU A 441 -9.57 -12.10 20.35
N SER A 442 -9.52 -12.30 21.68
CA SER A 442 -10.53 -11.72 22.57
C SER A 442 -10.54 -10.19 22.46
N ASN A 443 -9.36 -9.56 22.38
CA ASN A 443 -9.24 -8.13 22.13
C ASN A 443 -9.75 -7.72 20.74
N PHE A 444 -9.41 -8.47 19.70
CA PHE A 444 -9.91 -8.22 18.34
C PHE A 444 -11.46 -8.19 18.30
N PHE A 445 -12.12 -9.16 18.90
CA PHE A 445 -13.58 -9.20 18.94
C PHE A 445 -14.16 -8.13 19.87
N ALA A 446 -13.59 -7.96 21.06
CA ALA A 446 -14.07 -6.99 22.04
C ALA A 446 -13.99 -5.54 21.54
N GLN A 447 -12.91 -5.17 20.86
CA GLN A 447 -12.75 -3.80 20.35
C GLN A 447 -13.79 -3.47 19.27
N THR A 448 -14.05 -4.36 18.33
CA THR A 448 -15.06 -4.12 17.30
C THR A 448 -16.48 -4.10 17.88
N GLU A 449 -16.74 -4.86 18.95
CA GLU A 449 -18.00 -4.83 19.68
C GLU A 449 -18.17 -3.54 20.47
N ALA A 450 -17.14 -3.12 21.20
CA ALA A 450 -17.14 -1.88 21.97
C ALA A 450 -17.31 -0.64 21.08
N LEU A 451 -16.62 -0.59 19.94
CA LEU A 451 -16.74 0.48 18.95
C LEU A 451 -18.16 0.56 18.36
N MET A 452 -18.81 -0.56 18.16
CA MET A 452 -20.19 -0.64 17.70
C MET A 452 -21.18 -0.19 18.77
N ASN A 453 -21.10 -0.79 19.97
CA ASN A 453 -22.09 -0.63 21.03
C ASN A 453 -21.92 0.68 21.81
N GLY A 454 -20.68 1.06 22.10
CA GLY A 454 -20.40 2.07 23.10
C GLY A 454 -20.88 1.66 24.50
N LYS A 455 -21.09 2.66 25.38
CA LYS A 455 -21.60 2.52 26.75
C LYS A 455 -22.43 3.72 27.08
N THR A 456 -23.70 3.55 27.40
CA THR A 456 -24.64 4.64 27.70
C THR A 456 -24.43 5.21 29.10
N ALA A 457 -24.97 6.38 29.35
CA ALA A 457 -24.91 7.00 30.67
C ALA A 457 -25.57 6.12 31.76
N ASP A 458 -26.65 5.43 31.45
CA ASP A 458 -27.34 4.54 32.40
C ASP A 458 -26.51 3.28 32.69
N GLU A 459 -25.87 2.71 31.68
CA GLU A 459 -24.91 1.60 31.86
C GLU A 459 -23.71 2.02 32.72
N VAL A 460 -23.21 3.26 32.56
CA VAL A 460 -22.14 3.83 33.40
C VAL A 460 -22.61 4.03 34.83
N ARG A 461 -23.81 4.59 35.03
CA ARG A 461 -24.40 4.76 36.37
C ARG A 461 -24.55 3.44 37.11
N ALA A 462 -25.09 2.43 36.41
CA ALA A 462 -25.26 1.09 36.98
C ALA A 462 -23.91 0.47 37.40
N GLU A 463 -22.86 0.60 36.55
CA GLU A 463 -21.52 0.15 36.89
C GLU A 463 -20.94 0.87 38.11
N LEU A 464 -21.02 2.20 38.14
CA LEU A 464 -20.44 3.00 39.20
C LEU A 464 -21.19 2.85 40.55
N SER A 465 -22.50 2.59 40.51
CA SER A 465 -23.29 2.32 41.71
C SER A 465 -22.77 1.12 42.51
N ASN A 466 -22.18 0.15 41.82
CA ASN A 466 -21.57 -1.03 42.44
C ASN A 466 -20.16 -0.77 43.03
N SER A 467 -19.61 0.45 42.83
CA SER A 467 -18.22 0.78 43.26
C SER A 467 -18.16 1.55 44.61
N GLY A 468 -19.28 1.71 45.31
CA GLY A 468 -19.33 2.38 46.62
C GLY A 468 -19.20 3.92 46.57
N LYS A 469 -19.33 4.53 45.38
CA LYS A 469 -19.28 5.98 45.17
C LYS A 469 -20.63 6.63 45.55
N SER A 470 -20.57 7.89 45.99
CA SER A 470 -21.77 8.69 46.20
C SER A 470 -22.47 9.01 44.86
N ALA A 471 -23.77 9.35 44.92
CA ALA A 471 -24.52 9.73 43.72
C ALA A 471 -23.90 10.97 43.02
N GLU A 472 -23.37 11.90 43.78
CA GLU A 472 -22.71 13.11 43.27
C GLU A 472 -21.40 12.77 42.54
N GLU A 473 -20.57 11.89 43.10
CA GLU A 473 -19.35 11.42 42.47
C GLU A 473 -19.64 10.63 41.18
N ILE A 474 -20.73 9.84 41.17
CA ILE A 474 -21.15 9.10 39.97
C ILE A 474 -21.54 10.07 38.87
N GLU A 475 -22.42 11.04 39.11
CA GLU A 475 -22.84 12.00 38.08
C GLU A 475 -21.69 12.86 37.57
N ALA A 476 -20.69 13.20 38.41
CA ALA A 476 -19.49 13.91 37.99
C ALA A 476 -18.61 13.07 37.03
N LEU A 477 -18.62 11.74 37.17
CA LEU A 477 -17.83 10.83 36.33
C LEU A 477 -18.53 10.35 35.04
N VAL A 478 -19.86 10.31 35.04
CA VAL A 478 -20.67 9.79 33.93
C VAL A 478 -20.27 10.38 32.58
N PRO A 479 -20.13 11.73 32.40
CA PRO A 479 -19.79 12.29 31.09
C PRO A 479 -18.46 11.79 30.52
N PHE A 480 -17.50 11.45 31.38
CA PHE A 480 -16.16 10.99 30.98
C PHE A 480 -16.08 9.48 30.70
N LYS A 481 -17.07 8.70 31.15
CA LYS A 481 -17.12 7.26 31.05
C LYS A 481 -18.15 6.75 30.01
N VAL A 482 -18.92 7.65 29.41
CA VAL A 482 -19.80 7.33 28.28
C VAL A 482 -18.97 7.11 27.03
N PHE A 483 -19.31 6.08 26.30
CA PHE A 483 -18.79 5.80 24.98
C PHE A 483 -19.96 5.86 23.98
N GLU A 484 -19.88 6.78 23.02
CA GLU A 484 -20.98 6.96 22.05
C GLU A 484 -21.24 5.70 21.22
N GLY A 485 -20.21 4.87 21.00
CA GLY A 485 -20.30 3.76 20.08
C GLY A 485 -20.50 4.23 18.63
N ASN A 486 -21.26 3.45 17.85
CA ASN A 486 -21.64 3.79 16.47
C ASN A 486 -20.43 4.06 15.54
N ARG A 487 -19.25 3.53 15.89
CA ARG A 487 -17.98 3.63 15.15
C ARG A 487 -17.90 2.46 14.17
N PRO A 488 -17.80 2.73 12.87
CA PRO A 488 -17.86 1.68 11.86
C PRO A 488 -16.58 0.87 11.78
N THR A 489 -16.70 -0.46 11.68
CA THR A 489 -15.58 -1.35 11.49
C THR A 489 -15.88 -2.44 10.47
N ASN A 490 -14.86 -2.85 9.72
CA ASN A 490 -14.82 -4.11 9.02
C ASN A 490 -13.96 -5.10 9.83
N SER A 491 -14.37 -6.37 9.87
CA SER A 491 -13.56 -7.45 10.44
C SER A 491 -13.15 -8.41 9.34
N ILE A 492 -11.86 -8.55 9.11
CA ILE A 492 -11.29 -9.47 8.11
C ILE A 492 -10.62 -10.61 8.86
N LEU A 493 -11.31 -11.74 8.94
CA LEU A 493 -10.78 -12.94 9.57
C LEU A 493 -10.15 -13.84 8.51
N ILE A 494 -8.86 -14.12 8.66
CA ILE A 494 -8.07 -14.96 7.76
C ILE A 494 -7.81 -16.29 8.47
N LYS A 495 -8.01 -17.43 7.80
CA LYS A 495 -7.76 -18.72 8.45
C LYS A 495 -6.36 -18.83 9.03
N LYS A 496 -5.35 -18.46 8.26
CA LYS A 496 -3.94 -18.40 8.66
C LYS A 496 -3.16 -17.51 7.69
N ILE A 497 -2.16 -16.76 8.16
CA ILE A 497 -1.28 -15.98 7.29
C ILE A 497 -0.32 -16.94 6.58
N THR A 498 -0.58 -17.19 5.31
CA THR A 498 0.26 -17.99 4.41
C THR A 498 0.67 -17.12 3.22
N PRO A 499 1.67 -17.51 2.42
CA PRO A 499 1.96 -16.79 1.18
C PRO A 499 0.72 -16.57 0.32
N LYS A 500 -0.12 -17.61 0.17
CA LYS A 500 -1.35 -17.53 -0.63
C LYS A 500 -2.36 -16.54 -0.05
N THR A 501 -2.69 -16.64 1.24
CA THR A 501 -3.69 -15.76 1.86
C THR A 501 -3.20 -14.31 1.97
N LEU A 502 -1.89 -14.09 2.16
CA LEU A 502 -1.32 -12.75 2.11
C LEU A 502 -1.42 -12.16 0.70
N GLY A 503 -1.07 -12.92 -0.34
CA GLY A 503 -1.22 -12.48 -1.73
C GLY A 503 -2.66 -12.11 -2.06
N THR A 504 -3.62 -12.95 -1.64
CA THR A 504 -5.04 -12.65 -1.76
C THR A 504 -5.41 -11.33 -1.08
N LEU A 505 -5.02 -11.15 0.18
CA LEU A 505 -5.34 -9.94 0.96
C LEU A 505 -4.78 -8.67 0.31
N ILE A 506 -3.52 -8.69 -0.13
CA ILE A 506 -2.88 -7.55 -0.80
C ILE A 506 -3.67 -7.19 -2.06
N ALA A 507 -3.97 -8.15 -2.92
CA ALA A 507 -4.66 -7.90 -4.18
C ALA A 507 -6.10 -7.38 -3.97
N LEU A 508 -6.81 -7.83 -2.92
CA LEU A 508 -8.13 -7.30 -2.55
C LEU A 508 -8.03 -5.80 -2.22
N TYR A 509 -7.00 -5.35 -1.51
CA TYR A 509 -6.79 -3.93 -1.22
C TYR A 509 -6.33 -3.14 -2.44
N GLU A 510 -5.47 -3.68 -3.30
CA GLU A 510 -5.10 -3.02 -4.57
C GLU A 510 -6.33 -2.75 -5.44
N HIS A 511 -7.22 -3.72 -5.56
CA HIS A 511 -8.48 -3.55 -6.29
C HIS A 511 -9.47 -2.61 -5.58
N LYS A 512 -9.53 -2.61 -4.23
CA LYS A 512 -10.28 -1.59 -3.47
C LYS A 512 -9.86 -0.18 -3.86
N ILE A 513 -8.55 0.07 -3.93
CA ILE A 513 -7.98 1.37 -4.32
C ILE A 513 -8.43 1.76 -5.74
N PHE A 514 -8.36 0.82 -6.69
CA PHE A 514 -8.83 1.03 -8.05
C PHE A 514 -10.33 1.37 -8.10
N VAL A 515 -11.18 0.64 -7.38
CA VAL A 515 -12.62 0.91 -7.29
C VAL A 515 -12.88 2.34 -6.82
N GLN A 516 -12.19 2.78 -5.78
CA GLN A 516 -12.33 4.13 -5.24
C GLN A 516 -11.91 5.20 -6.25
N GLY A 517 -10.79 5.00 -6.95
CA GLY A 517 -10.31 5.92 -7.99
C GLY A 517 -11.28 6.04 -9.17
N ILE A 518 -11.94 4.93 -9.57
CA ILE A 518 -12.97 4.96 -10.61
C ILE A 518 -14.18 5.77 -10.14
N ILE A 519 -14.64 5.55 -8.91
CA ILE A 519 -15.79 6.28 -8.34
C ILE A 519 -15.47 7.77 -8.22
N TRP A 520 -14.31 8.13 -7.68
CA TRP A 520 -13.87 9.53 -7.53
C TRP A 520 -13.48 10.20 -8.85
N ASN A 521 -13.61 9.51 -9.97
CA ASN A 521 -13.30 10.05 -11.29
C ASN A 521 -11.86 10.57 -11.44
N ILE A 522 -10.87 9.91 -10.81
CA ILE A 522 -9.45 10.31 -10.80
C ILE A 522 -8.57 9.25 -11.48
N PHE A 523 -7.33 9.64 -11.85
CA PHE A 523 -6.31 8.71 -12.32
C PHE A 523 -5.50 8.17 -11.13
N SER A 524 -5.68 6.89 -10.77
CA SER A 524 -5.04 6.28 -9.60
C SER A 524 -3.60 5.80 -9.85
N PHE A 525 -3.12 5.75 -11.08
CA PHE A 525 -1.88 5.05 -11.40
C PHE A 525 -0.70 5.95 -11.78
N ASP A 526 -0.89 7.26 -11.86
CA ASP A 526 0.17 8.27 -11.94
C ASP A 526 0.57 8.80 -10.54
N GLN A 527 1.59 9.66 -10.45
CA GLN A 527 2.11 10.23 -9.21
C GLN A 527 2.78 11.60 -9.39
N TRP A 528 2.18 12.51 -10.15
CA TRP A 528 2.73 13.84 -10.44
C TRP A 528 3.04 14.67 -9.19
N GLY A 529 2.31 14.44 -8.09
CA GLY A 529 2.48 15.18 -6.83
C GLY A 529 3.85 15.03 -6.16
N VAL A 530 4.63 14.01 -6.51
CA VAL A 530 5.97 13.78 -5.93
C VAL A 530 7.11 14.42 -6.75
N GLU A 531 6.82 15.02 -7.90
CA GLU A 531 7.87 15.51 -8.82
C GLU A 531 8.44 16.89 -8.41
N LEU A 532 7.59 17.80 -7.92
CA LEU A 532 8.01 19.17 -7.57
C LEU A 532 9.09 19.18 -6.48
N GLY A 533 8.92 18.38 -5.43
CA GLY A 533 9.92 18.28 -4.37
C GLY A 533 11.29 17.83 -4.87
N LYS A 534 11.32 16.85 -5.77
CA LYS A 534 12.58 16.37 -6.40
C LYS A 534 13.26 17.47 -7.23
N GLN A 535 12.48 18.23 -8.01
CA GLN A 535 13.01 19.34 -8.81
C GLN A 535 13.66 20.40 -7.91
N LEU A 536 13.01 20.77 -6.81
CA LEU A 536 13.54 21.72 -5.84
C LEU A 536 14.78 21.18 -5.11
N ALA A 537 14.76 19.89 -4.71
CA ALA A 537 15.90 19.25 -4.08
C ALA A 537 17.14 19.26 -4.99
N ASN A 538 16.97 18.95 -6.28
CA ASN A 538 18.06 19.03 -7.27
C ASN A 538 18.63 20.44 -7.43
N LYS A 539 17.81 21.48 -7.26
CA LYS A 539 18.25 22.87 -7.28
C LYS A 539 19.01 23.27 -6.00
N ILE A 540 18.52 22.84 -4.85
CA ILE A 540 19.11 23.13 -3.53
C ILE A 540 20.42 22.36 -3.31
N TYR A 541 20.53 21.13 -3.80
CA TYR A 541 21.68 20.25 -3.55
C TYR A 541 23.05 20.89 -3.85
N PRO A 542 23.31 21.51 -5.04
CA PRO A 542 24.56 22.21 -5.30
C PRO A 542 24.76 23.43 -4.40
N GLU A 543 23.70 24.13 -4.00
CA GLU A 543 23.78 25.28 -3.10
C GLU A 543 24.26 24.88 -1.71
N LEU A 544 23.88 23.69 -1.22
CA LEU A 544 24.38 23.17 0.06
C LEU A 544 25.86 22.83 0.06
N LYS A 545 26.49 22.60 -1.10
CA LYS A 545 27.94 22.32 -1.21
C LYS A 545 28.81 23.56 -1.11
N SER A 546 28.25 24.71 -1.38
CA SER A 546 28.95 26.02 -1.30
C SER A 546 28.80 26.60 0.11
N ASP A 547 29.84 27.30 0.60
CA ASP A 547 29.78 28.03 1.87
C ASP A 547 29.17 29.43 1.71
N ALA A 548 29.01 29.92 0.47
CA ALA A 548 28.44 31.24 0.21
C ALA A 548 26.97 31.31 0.67
N PRO A 549 26.55 32.40 1.32
CA PRO A 549 25.14 32.63 1.64
C PRO A 549 24.26 32.61 0.38
N ILE A 550 23.04 32.13 0.52
CA ILE A 550 22.05 32.07 -0.59
C ILE A 550 20.87 33.00 -0.32
N ASN A 551 20.26 33.46 -1.41
CA ASN A 551 19.06 34.30 -1.43
C ASN A 551 18.11 33.94 -2.60
N SER A 552 18.25 32.73 -3.17
CA SER A 552 17.57 32.26 -4.39
C SER A 552 16.20 31.65 -4.13
N HIS A 553 15.80 31.50 -2.86
CA HIS A 553 14.55 30.92 -2.42
C HIS A 553 13.71 31.90 -1.60
N ASP A 554 12.60 31.44 -1.05
CA ASP A 554 11.83 32.20 -0.06
C ASP A 554 12.64 32.46 1.24
N ALA A 555 12.19 33.40 2.05
CA ALA A 555 12.91 33.83 3.25
C ALA A 555 13.17 32.70 4.25
N SER A 556 12.23 31.76 4.39
CA SER A 556 12.36 30.61 5.30
C SER A 556 13.40 29.62 4.80
N THR A 557 13.31 29.21 3.54
CA THR A 557 14.26 28.28 2.92
C THR A 557 15.68 28.86 2.90
N ASN A 558 15.86 30.13 2.50
CA ASN A 558 17.14 30.82 2.58
C ASN A 558 17.68 30.87 4.01
N GLY A 559 16.82 31.21 4.98
CA GLY A 559 17.19 31.28 6.39
C GLY A 559 17.70 29.95 6.93
N LEU A 560 16.99 28.85 6.64
CA LEU A 560 17.34 27.50 7.07
C LEU A 560 18.65 27.02 6.42
N ILE A 561 18.82 27.20 5.12
CA ILE A 561 20.03 26.79 4.41
C ILE A 561 21.26 27.60 4.93
N ASN A 562 21.12 28.91 5.09
CA ASN A 562 22.20 29.75 5.61
C ASN A 562 22.51 29.43 7.08
N GLN A 563 21.51 29.01 7.90
CA GLN A 563 21.75 28.56 9.25
C GLN A 563 22.45 27.19 9.28
N TYR A 564 22.04 26.24 8.44
CA TYR A 564 22.73 24.97 8.28
C TYR A 564 24.21 25.17 7.92
N LYS A 565 24.51 26.05 6.95
CA LYS A 565 25.89 26.37 6.56
C LYS A 565 26.74 26.94 7.70
N ARG A 566 26.13 27.72 8.64
CA ARG A 566 26.81 28.22 9.83
C ARG A 566 27.10 27.15 10.88
N TRP A 567 26.32 26.07 10.91
CA TRP A 567 26.48 25.02 11.92
C TRP A 567 27.38 23.86 11.49
N ARG A 568 27.59 23.67 10.23
CA ARG A 568 28.56 22.69 9.70
C ARG A 568 29.97 23.31 9.62
#